data_48cff42411631aba20b15961aaaf3ba9
#
_entry.id   48cff42411631aba20b15961aaaf3ba9
#
_cell.length_a   1.000
_cell.length_b   1.000
_cell.length_c   1.000
_cell.angle_alpha   90.00
_cell.angle_beta   90.00
_cell.angle_gamma   90.00
#
_symmetry.space_group_name_H-M   'P 1'
#
loop_
_entity.id
_entity.type
_entity.pdbx_description
1 polymer ?
#
loop_
_entity_poly.entity_id
_entity_poly.type
_entity_poly.pdbx_seq_one_letter_code
_entity_poly.pdbx_strand_id
1 'polypeptide(L)'
;MVQQESILRIADNSGAKRALVIRVLGGSKRRYAGLGDVVIVAIKDALPTGTVKKGEVARAVVVRTAKETRRRDGSYIRFDENAAVIINEQGEPRATRIFGPVGRELREKKFMKIVSLAPEVL
;
A
#
# COMPACT_ATOMS: atom_id res chain seq x y z
N MET A 1 8.85 4.71 6.22
CA MET A 1 8.59 3.30 6.55
C MET A 1 7.32 3.19 7.38
N VAL A 2 6.69 2.06 7.31
CA VAL A 2 5.38 1.81 7.92
C VAL A 2 5.54 0.70 8.96
N GLN A 3 4.89 0.84 10.09
CA GLN A 3 4.95 -0.15 11.16
C GLN A 3 3.56 -0.42 11.72
N GLN A 4 3.47 -1.36 12.66
CA GLN A 4 2.22 -1.62 13.37
C GLN A 4 1.68 -0.33 13.97
N GLU A 5 0.38 -0.12 13.86
CA GLU A 5 -0.35 1.08 14.30
C GLU A 5 -0.14 2.34 13.44
N SER A 6 0.63 2.26 12.35
CA SER A 6 0.68 3.36 11.39
C SER A 6 -0.66 3.50 10.67
N ILE A 7 -1.03 4.74 10.36
CA ILE A 7 -2.21 5.03 9.56
C ILE A 7 -1.78 5.23 8.11
N LEU A 8 -2.41 4.49 7.20
CA LEU A 8 -2.16 4.57 5.78
C LEU A 8 -3.35 5.20 5.07
N ARG A 9 -3.06 6.04 4.09
CA ARG A 9 -4.06 6.47 3.13
C ARG A 9 -4.24 5.36 2.09
N ILE A 10 -5.48 5.09 1.68
CA ILE A 10 -5.74 4.11 0.64
C ILE A 10 -5.82 4.82 -0.71
N ALA A 11 -4.96 4.41 -1.64
CA ALA A 11 -4.73 5.09 -2.90
C ALA A 11 -5.50 4.44 -4.07
N ASP A 12 -6.66 3.85 -3.80
CA ASP A 12 -7.46 3.21 -4.84
C ASP A 12 -8.94 3.58 -4.70
N ASN A 13 -9.74 3.13 -5.67
CA ASN A 13 -11.17 3.42 -5.71
C ASN A 13 -12.02 2.31 -5.07
N SER A 14 -11.45 1.54 -4.15
CA SER A 14 -12.21 0.51 -3.40
C SER A 14 -13.24 1.09 -2.45
N GLY A 15 -13.16 2.38 -2.16
CA GLY A 15 -14.02 3.05 -1.19
C GLY A 15 -13.35 3.25 0.16
N ALA A 16 -12.32 2.51 0.48
CA ALA A 16 -11.55 2.71 1.71
C ALA A 16 -10.74 4.00 1.60
N LYS A 17 -10.69 4.77 2.69
CA LYS A 17 -9.95 6.03 2.73
C LYS A 17 -8.71 5.94 3.60
N ARG A 18 -8.83 5.38 4.80
CA ARG A 18 -7.75 5.23 5.75
C ARG A 18 -7.77 3.84 6.36
N ALA A 19 -6.59 3.33 6.66
CA ALA A 19 -6.44 2.02 7.25
C ALA A 19 -5.35 2.05 8.31
N LEU A 20 -5.54 1.25 9.36
CA LEU A 20 -4.57 1.07 10.43
C LEU A 20 -3.79 -0.21 10.17
N VAL A 21 -2.47 -0.13 10.21
CA VAL A 21 -1.62 -1.31 10.08
C VAL A 21 -1.71 -2.14 11.36
N ILE A 22 -2.19 -3.37 11.22
CA ILE A 22 -2.26 -4.32 12.32
C ILE A 22 -0.99 -5.15 12.39
N ARG A 23 -0.45 -5.55 11.25
CA ARG A 23 0.69 -6.45 11.17
C ARG A 23 1.48 -6.23 9.88
N VAL A 24 2.80 -6.37 9.97
CA VAL A 24 3.69 -6.39 8.81
C VAL A 24 4.03 -7.83 8.48
N LEU A 25 3.76 -8.24 7.24
CA LEU A 25 4.06 -9.60 6.78
C LEU A 25 5.52 -9.72 6.33
N GLY A 26 6.06 -10.92 6.36
CA GLY A 26 7.41 -11.19 5.86
C GLY A 26 8.36 -11.76 6.90
N GLY A 27 7.85 -12.30 8.01
CA GLY A 27 8.66 -12.97 9.02
C GLY A 27 8.30 -12.55 10.43
N SER A 28 8.62 -13.40 11.40
CA SER A 28 8.18 -13.24 12.79
C SER A 28 8.77 -12.01 13.50
N LYS A 29 9.89 -11.48 13.01
CA LYS A 29 10.56 -10.33 13.63
C LYS A 29 10.48 -9.06 12.79
N ARG A 30 9.69 -9.09 11.73
CA ARG A 30 9.61 -7.93 10.85
C ARG A 30 8.78 -6.83 11.50
N ARG A 31 9.38 -5.65 11.63
CA ARG A 31 8.74 -4.49 12.27
C ARG A 31 8.27 -3.44 11.28
N TYR A 32 8.95 -3.29 10.16
CA TYR A 32 8.73 -2.18 9.23
C TYR A 32 8.45 -2.68 7.83
N ALA A 33 7.54 -2.00 7.17
CA ALA A 33 7.23 -2.22 5.76
C ALA A 33 7.71 -1.02 4.94
N GLY A 34 8.33 -1.29 3.80
CA GLY A 34 8.69 -0.28 2.82
C GLY A 34 7.88 -0.46 1.55
N LEU A 35 8.30 0.21 0.47
CA LEU A 35 7.63 0.12 -0.82
C LEU A 35 7.57 -1.32 -1.32
N GLY A 36 6.39 -1.75 -1.71
CA GLY A 36 6.15 -3.10 -2.23
C GLY A 36 5.96 -4.18 -1.16
N ASP A 37 6.01 -3.83 0.11
CA ASP A 37 5.76 -4.78 1.19
C ASP A 37 4.29 -4.90 1.49
N VAL A 38 3.86 -6.10 1.91
CA VAL A 38 2.46 -6.38 2.22
C VAL A 38 2.23 -6.25 3.71
N VAL A 39 1.13 -5.60 4.06
CA VAL A 39 0.70 -5.43 5.45
C VAL A 39 -0.75 -5.87 5.61
N ILE A 40 -1.12 -6.24 6.82
CA ILE A 40 -2.52 -6.48 7.20
C ILE A 40 -3.05 -5.19 7.82
N VAL A 41 -4.19 -4.73 7.35
CA VAL A 41 -4.77 -3.47 7.79
C VAL A 41 -6.22 -3.64 8.23
N ALA A 42 -6.66 -2.79 9.16
CA ALA A 42 -8.06 -2.63 9.51
C ALA A 42 -8.56 -1.33 8.91
N ILE A 43 -9.66 -1.37 8.19
CA ILE A 43 -10.22 -0.20 7.51
C ILE A 43 -10.90 0.69 8.54
N LYS A 44 -10.41 1.91 8.71
CA LYS A 44 -10.90 2.86 9.71
C LYS A 44 -11.90 3.87 9.14
N ASP A 45 -11.84 4.12 7.84
CA ASP A 45 -12.73 5.08 7.18
C ASP A 45 -12.97 4.61 5.76
N ALA A 46 -14.23 4.51 5.35
CA ALA A 46 -14.61 4.02 4.03
C ALA A 46 -15.95 4.59 3.60
N LEU A 47 -16.14 4.72 2.28
CA LEU A 47 -17.42 5.09 1.71
C LEU A 47 -18.43 3.96 1.90
N PRO A 48 -19.69 4.26 2.24
CA PRO A 48 -20.71 3.22 2.44
C PRO A 48 -20.98 2.37 1.21
N THR A 49 -20.76 2.92 0.02
CA THR A 49 -21.01 2.24 -1.26
C THR A 49 -19.79 1.52 -1.83
N GLY A 50 -18.64 1.60 -1.14
CA GLY A 50 -17.40 0.97 -1.62
C GLY A 50 -17.43 -0.55 -1.50
N THR A 51 -16.51 -1.20 -2.22
CA THR A 51 -16.33 -2.66 -2.15
C THR A 51 -15.67 -3.10 -0.85
N VAL A 52 -14.91 -2.19 -0.24
CA VAL A 52 -14.26 -2.42 1.06
C VAL A 52 -15.00 -1.61 2.11
N LYS A 53 -15.38 -2.26 3.21
CA LYS A 53 -16.21 -1.66 4.24
C LYS A 53 -15.39 -1.27 5.47
N LYS A 54 -15.88 -0.26 6.21
CA LYS A 54 -15.31 0.13 7.49
C LYS A 54 -15.30 -1.06 8.45
N GLY A 55 -14.19 -1.25 9.13
CA GLY A 55 -14.01 -2.36 10.06
C GLY A 55 -13.51 -3.65 9.42
N GLU A 56 -13.45 -3.74 8.10
CA GLU A 56 -12.93 -4.90 7.40
C GLU A 56 -11.42 -5.03 7.62
N VAL A 57 -10.94 -6.26 7.74
CA VAL A 57 -9.51 -6.56 7.80
C VAL A 57 -9.09 -7.04 6.42
N ALA A 58 -8.07 -6.44 5.86
CA ALA A 58 -7.65 -6.72 4.49
C ALA A 58 -6.13 -6.71 4.37
N ARG A 59 -5.64 -7.26 3.27
CA ARG A 59 -4.23 -7.13 2.89
C ARG A 59 -4.05 -5.90 2.04
N ALA A 60 -2.92 -5.23 2.21
CA ALA A 60 -2.57 -4.06 1.40
C ALA A 60 -1.08 -4.09 1.10
N VAL A 61 -0.72 -3.52 -0.04
CA VAL A 61 0.68 -3.33 -0.40
C VAL A 61 1.01 -1.84 -0.31
N VAL A 62 2.14 -1.53 0.31
CA VAL A 62 2.60 -0.15 0.48
C VAL A 62 3.11 0.37 -0.86
N VAL A 63 2.50 1.45 -1.36
CA VAL A 63 2.86 2.03 -2.66
C VAL A 63 3.60 3.37 -2.54
N ARG A 64 3.46 4.05 -1.40
CA ARG A 64 4.16 5.30 -1.11
C ARG A 64 4.58 5.32 0.36
N THR A 65 5.75 5.91 0.62
CA THR A 65 6.21 6.14 1.99
C THR A 65 6.71 7.58 2.13
N ALA A 66 6.42 8.19 3.27
CA ALA A 66 6.89 9.55 3.57
C ALA A 66 8.38 9.57 3.91
N LYS A 67 8.91 8.47 4.47
CA LYS A 67 10.34 8.34 4.71
C LYS A 67 11.05 7.93 3.42
N GLU A 68 12.23 8.49 3.18
CA GLU A 68 13.00 8.16 1.99
C GLU A 68 13.40 6.68 1.95
N THR A 69 13.36 6.12 0.75
CA THR A 69 13.81 4.77 0.44
C THR A 69 15.05 4.86 -0.43
N ARG A 70 16.13 4.24 0.01
CA ARG A 70 17.37 4.17 -0.78
C ARG A 70 17.23 3.12 -1.88
N ARG A 71 17.63 3.49 -3.08
CA ARG A 71 17.65 2.59 -4.24
C ARG A 71 19.05 2.08 -4.51
N ARG A 72 19.15 1.00 -5.30
CA ARG A 72 20.44 0.37 -5.61
C ARG A 72 21.41 1.30 -6.33
N ASP A 73 20.90 2.22 -7.12
CA ASP A 73 21.72 3.20 -7.85
C ASP A 73 22.22 4.37 -6.99
N GLY A 74 21.91 4.34 -5.69
CA GLY A 74 22.31 5.39 -4.76
C GLY A 74 21.32 6.55 -4.65
N SER A 75 20.29 6.58 -5.47
CA SER A 75 19.25 7.60 -5.36
C SER A 75 18.27 7.29 -4.23
N TYR A 76 17.48 8.29 -3.86
CA TYR A 76 16.45 8.17 -2.85
C TYR A 76 15.12 8.61 -3.42
N ILE A 77 14.05 7.99 -2.95
CA ILE A 77 12.69 8.43 -3.26
C ILE A 77 11.91 8.58 -1.96
N ARG A 78 11.10 9.62 -1.89
CA ARG A 78 10.11 9.79 -0.84
C ARG A 78 8.87 10.45 -1.41
N PHE A 79 7.76 10.23 -0.73
CA PHE A 79 6.46 10.79 -1.09
C PHE A 79 5.96 11.66 0.04
N ASP A 80 4.86 12.38 -0.18
CA ASP A 80 4.30 13.27 0.82
C ASP A 80 3.56 12.53 1.93
N GLU A 81 3.21 11.27 1.69
CA GLU A 81 2.38 10.49 2.61
C GLU A 81 2.70 9.00 2.52
N ASN A 82 2.22 8.26 3.51
CA ASN A 82 2.21 6.80 3.47
C ASN A 82 0.89 6.34 2.85
N ALA A 83 0.96 5.55 1.80
CA ALA A 83 -0.23 5.07 1.11
C ALA A 83 -0.09 3.61 0.70
N ALA A 84 -1.24 2.96 0.60
CA ALA A 84 -1.31 1.55 0.25
C ALA A 84 -2.49 1.30 -0.69
N VAL A 85 -2.44 0.15 -1.36
CA VAL A 85 -3.51 -0.35 -2.23
C VAL A 85 -3.99 -1.67 -1.66
N ILE A 86 -5.31 -1.83 -1.55
CA ILE A 86 -5.92 -3.07 -1.05
C ILE A 86 -5.75 -4.17 -2.09
N ILE A 87 -5.27 -5.32 -1.66
CA ILE A 87 -5.05 -6.47 -2.54
C ILE A 87 -5.81 -7.70 -2.04
N ASN A 88 -5.98 -8.67 -2.92
CA ASN A 88 -6.53 -9.97 -2.56
C ASN A 88 -5.41 -10.94 -2.17
N GLU A 89 -5.75 -12.19 -1.92
CA GLU A 89 -4.77 -13.22 -1.53
C GLU A 89 -3.76 -13.53 -2.63
N GLN A 90 -4.11 -13.31 -3.88
CA GLN A 90 -3.22 -13.51 -5.02
C GLN A 90 -2.30 -12.32 -5.29
N GLY A 91 -2.40 -11.25 -4.50
CA GLY A 91 -1.60 -10.06 -4.69
C GLY A 91 -2.12 -9.10 -5.75
N GLU A 92 -3.35 -9.29 -6.21
CA GLU A 92 -3.97 -8.43 -7.20
C GLU A 92 -4.79 -7.31 -6.53
N PRO A 93 -4.83 -6.10 -7.11
CA PRO A 93 -5.64 -5.02 -6.55
C PRO A 93 -7.13 -5.38 -6.60
N ARG A 94 -7.85 -5.10 -5.52
CA ARG A 94 -9.29 -5.31 -5.45
C ARG A 94 -10.07 -4.22 -6.17
N ALA A 95 -9.45 -3.07 -6.39
CA ALA A 95 -10.04 -1.93 -7.06
C ALA A 95 -9.63 -1.89 -8.52
N THR A 96 -10.27 -1.03 -9.29
CA THR A 96 -10.02 -0.89 -10.74
C THR A 96 -9.13 0.30 -11.06
N ARG A 97 -8.94 1.24 -10.15
CA ARG A 97 -8.15 2.46 -10.38
C ARG A 97 -7.24 2.73 -9.19
N ILE A 98 -6.07 3.28 -9.48
CA ILE A 98 -5.11 3.72 -8.48
C ILE A 98 -4.89 5.21 -8.65
N PHE A 99 -4.84 5.93 -7.53
CA PHE A 99 -4.68 7.38 -7.51
C PHE A 99 -3.25 7.75 -7.09
N GLY A 100 -2.65 8.65 -7.84
CA GLY A 100 -1.33 9.18 -7.56
C GLY A 100 -0.20 8.23 -7.94
N PRO A 101 1.05 8.67 -7.71
CA PRO A 101 2.22 7.88 -8.10
C PRO A 101 2.44 6.68 -7.19
N VAL A 102 3.12 5.67 -7.73
CA VAL A 102 3.59 4.52 -6.96
C VAL A 102 5.10 4.37 -7.15
N GLY A 103 5.77 3.74 -6.20
CA GLY A 103 7.19 3.45 -6.33
C GLY A 103 7.43 2.30 -7.31
N ARG A 104 8.49 2.42 -8.12
CA ARG A 104 8.82 1.36 -9.10
C ARG A 104 9.30 0.06 -8.45
N GLU A 105 9.54 0.08 -7.15
CA GLU A 105 9.84 -1.12 -6.37
C GLU A 105 8.74 -2.19 -6.46
N LEU A 106 7.50 -1.78 -6.72
CA LEU A 106 6.42 -2.74 -6.92
C LEU A 106 6.63 -3.63 -8.14
N ARG A 107 7.28 -3.14 -9.18
CA ARG A 107 7.63 -3.94 -10.35
C ARG A 107 8.60 -5.06 -9.99
N GLU A 108 9.61 -4.74 -9.19
CA GLU A 108 10.59 -5.73 -8.73
C GLU A 108 9.94 -6.79 -7.84
N LYS A 109 8.92 -6.41 -7.10
CA LYS A 109 8.18 -7.32 -6.20
C LYS A 109 6.98 -7.98 -6.86
N LYS A 110 6.88 -7.87 -8.19
CA LYS A 110 5.91 -8.57 -9.03
C LYS A 110 4.46 -8.11 -8.88
N PHE A 111 4.22 -6.88 -8.46
CA PHE A 111 2.88 -6.30 -8.44
C PHE A 111 2.57 -5.59 -9.77
N MET A 112 2.62 -6.34 -10.84
CA MET A 112 2.51 -5.78 -12.19
C MET A 112 1.16 -5.17 -12.49
N LYS A 113 0.08 -5.71 -11.95
CA LYS A 113 -1.25 -5.12 -12.16
C LYS A 113 -1.37 -3.76 -11.50
N ILE A 114 -0.77 -3.57 -10.34
CA ILE A 114 -0.74 -2.27 -9.66
C ILE A 114 0.06 -1.27 -10.50
N VAL A 115 1.22 -1.69 -11.00
CA VAL A 115 2.06 -0.85 -11.85
C VAL A 115 1.31 -0.42 -13.11
N SER A 116 0.57 -1.34 -13.73
CA SER A 116 -0.17 -1.04 -14.96
C SER A 116 -1.36 -0.11 -14.74
N LEU A 117 -1.96 -0.15 -13.55
CA LEU A 117 -3.10 0.72 -13.21
C LEU A 117 -2.66 2.09 -12.68
N ALA A 118 -1.42 2.23 -12.25
CA ALA A 118 -0.94 3.47 -11.66
C ALA A 118 -0.78 4.55 -12.73
N PRO A 119 -1.19 5.80 -12.45
CA PRO A 119 -1.04 6.89 -13.41
C PRO A 119 0.43 7.30 -13.61
N GLU A 120 1.27 7.04 -12.61
CA GLU A 120 2.68 7.38 -12.66
C GLU A 120 3.49 6.41 -11.82
N VAL A 121 4.62 5.96 -12.34
CA VAL A 121 5.54 5.07 -11.62
C VAL A 121 6.87 5.80 -11.46
N LEU A 122 7.24 6.07 -10.23
CA LEU A 122 8.48 6.80 -9.88
C LEU A 122 9.53 5.84 -9.25
#